data_6eaac52838cdc3f51a343482d23457ee
#
_entry.id   6eaac52838cdc3f51a343482d23457ee
#
_cell.length_a   1.000
_cell.length_b   1.000
_cell.length_c   1.000
_cell.angle_alpha   90.00
_cell.angle_beta   90.00
_cell.angle_gamma   90.00
#
_symmetry.space_group_name_H-M   'P 1'
#
loop_
_entity.id
_entity.type
_entity.pdbx_description
1 polymer ?
#
loop_
_entity_poly.entity_id
_entity_poly.type
_entity_poly.pdbx_seq_one_letter_code
_entity_poly.pdbx_strand_id
1 'polypeptide(L)'
;MHDQMLMTLHIRFSRSHGAHPALDGAAASCCLRTSTTTVNMSLTIQSQNKVFEGVLTKYSFRSKVLGGLEAKMNVFLPESANAGHKVPVLYFLSGLTCTEDNAAQKGHFFEAAAKEQLAIVFPDTSPRGANIPGEEDSWDFGTGAGFYVNATKEPWNKYYNMYDHVLKEIPQLIASEQIPIDVSRASIFGHSMGGHGALVMYLREQAHFRSVSAFAPICHPTNCETGKKLFEGYLAGGIDDGKQYDAAVLLSKLESSRQVDVLVDCGLNDNFYKQKQLQPESLVEAGKKSGIDTARIQVRLHDGYDHSCTSIANEL
;
A
#
# COMPACT_ATOMS: atom_id res chain seq x y z
N MET A 1 34.84 -20.80 2.27
CA MET A 1 34.34 -20.29 0.99
C MET A 1 32.86 -20.01 1.22
N HIS A 2 32.55 -18.77 1.56
CA HIS A 2 31.18 -18.29 1.81
C HIS A 2 30.79 -17.51 0.57
N ASP A 3 29.97 -18.12 -0.28
CA ASP A 3 29.25 -17.40 -1.31
C ASP A 3 28.06 -16.69 -0.64
N GLN A 4 28.24 -15.41 -0.33
CA GLN A 4 27.14 -14.53 -0.01
C GLN A 4 26.41 -14.19 -1.32
N MET A 5 25.30 -14.83 -1.54
CA MET A 5 24.37 -14.52 -2.60
C MET A 5 23.57 -13.27 -2.16
N LEU A 6 24.09 -12.10 -2.51
CA LEU A 6 23.39 -10.82 -2.40
C LEU A 6 22.21 -10.85 -3.37
N MET A 7 21.02 -11.16 -2.87
CA MET A 7 19.77 -10.92 -3.60
C MET A 7 19.44 -9.43 -3.53
N THR A 8 19.77 -8.74 -4.61
CA THR A 8 19.44 -7.33 -4.82
C THR A 8 17.95 -7.20 -5.09
N LEU A 9 17.27 -6.33 -4.36
CA LEU A 9 15.91 -5.89 -4.63
C LEU A 9 15.80 -5.43 -6.09
N HIS A 10 15.29 -6.28 -6.99
CA HIS A 10 15.16 -5.95 -8.41
C HIS A 10 13.93 -5.07 -8.65
N ILE A 11 13.99 -3.81 -8.18
CA ILE A 11 13.07 -2.78 -8.65
C ILE A 11 13.54 -2.36 -10.05
N ARG A 12 13.00 -2.99 -11.08
CA ARG A 12 13.33 -2.62 -12.47
C ARG A 12 12.69 -1.28 -12.83
N PHE A 13 13.47 -0.21 -12.70
CA PHE A 13 13.13 1.06 -13.33
C PHE A 13 13.46 0.96 -14.83
N SER A 14 12.48 0.62 -15.65
CA SER A 14 12.60 0.72 -17.11
C SER A 14 12.76 2.20 -17.49
N ARG A 15 13.91 2.57 -18.04
CA ARG A 15 14.13 3.89 -18.65
C ARG A 15 13.41 3.92 -20.00
N SER A 16 12.19 4.41 -20.04
CA SER A 16 11.56 4.79 -21.30
C SER A 16 11.50 6.32 -21.40
N HIS A 17 12.26 6.87 -22.34
CA HIS A 17 12.13 8.23 -22.82
C HIS A 17 10.91 8.29 -23.73
N GLY A 18 9.86 8.96 -23.28
CA GLY A 18 8.69 9.24 -24.10
C GLY A 18 8.16 10.64 -23.75
N ALA A 19 8.43 11.60 -24.63
CA ALA A 19 7.86 12.94 -24.54
C ALA A 19 6.38 12.89 -24.95
N HIS A 20 5.49 13.46 -24.15
CA HIS A 20 4.11 13.75 -24.55
C HIS A 20 3.94 15.25 -24.80
N PRO A 21 3.21 15.65 -25.85
CA PRO A 21 2.98 17.05 -26.16
C PRO A 21 1.90 17.68 -25.28
N ALA A 22 2.11 18.96 -24.97
CA ALA A 22 1.18 19.82 -24.27
C ALA A 22 -0.08 20.10 -25.11
N LEU A 23 -1.24 20.10 -24.49
CA LEU A 23 -2.47 20.64 -25.03
C LEU A 23 -2.86 21.85 -24.20
N ASP A 24 -2.72 23.03 -24.82
CA ASP A 24 -3.28 24.28 -24.35
C ASP A 24 -4.79 24.29 -24.56
N GLY A 25 -5.55 24.68 -23.56
CA GLY A 25 -7.00 24.90 -23.64
C GLY A 25 -7.45 25.85 -22.56
N ALA A 26 -7.44 27.16 -22.86
CA ALA A 26 -7.99 28.17 -21.99
C ALA A 26 -9.53 28.16 -22.03
N ALA A 27 -10.18 28.06 -20.88
CA ALA A 27 -11.59 28.39 -20.70
C ALA A 27 -11.76 29.21 -19.42
N ALA A 28 -12.12 30.44 -19.58
CA ALA A 28 -12.54 31.35 -18.53
C ALA A 28 -13.91 30.92 -17.99
N SER A 29 -14.08 30.78 -16.69
CA SER A 29 -15.37 30.64 -16.03
C SER A 29 -15.47 31.46 -14.75
N CYS A 30 -16.59 32.10 -14.66
CA CYS A 30 -17.09 33.07 -13.71
C CYS A 30 -17.08 32.58 -12.27
N CYS A 31 -16.56 33.41 -11.37
CA CYS A 31 -16.33 33.16 -9.95
C CYS A 31 -17.63 33.41 -9.14
N LEU A 32 -18.24 32.35 -8.63
CA LEU A 32 -19.14 32.41 -7.48
C LEU A 32 -18.34 31.98 -6.23
N ARG A 33 -17.98 32.97 -5.41
CA ARG A 33 -17.32 32.72 -4.11
C ARG A 33 -18.33 32.17 -3.12
N THR A 34 -18.40 30.88 -2.99
CA THR A 34 -18.88 30.21 -1.76
C THR A 34 -17.71 30.09 -0.82
N SER A 35 -17.80 30.73 0.35
CA SER A 35 -16.82 30.60 1.43
C SER A 35 -16.93 29.21 2.05
N THR A 36 -16.35 28.21 1.42
CA THR A 36 -16.02 26.93 2.07
C THR A 36 -14.80 27.18 2.93
N THR A 37 -14.96 27.04 4.24
CA THR A 37 -13.85 26.97 5.19
C THR A 37 -13.01 25.75 4.78
N THR A 38 -11.99 25.98 3.97
CA THR A 38 -10.99 24.96 3.61
C THR A 38 -10.23 24.67 4.91
N VAL A 39 -10.53 23.55 5.54
CA VAL A 39 -9.65 22.99 6.58
C VAL A 39 -8.35 22.66 5.86
N ASN A 40 -7.35 23.51 6.06
CA ASN A 40 -6.04 23.32 5.49
C ASN A 40 -5.45 22.07 6.13
N MET A 41 -5.25 20.99 5.37
CA MET A 41 -4.56 19.81 5.84
C MET A 41 -3.08 20.17 5.91
N SER A 42 -2.57 20.44 7.09
CA SER A 42 -1.14 20.66 7.33
C SER A 42 -0.54 19.47 8.06
N LEU A 43 0.69 19.10 7.67
CA LEU A 43 1.46 18.09 8.36
C LEU A 43 2.10 18.70 9.62
N THR A 44 2.00 17.98 10.74
CA THR A 44 2.71 18.30 11.97
C THR A 44 3.80 17.28 12.20
N ILE A 45 5.06 17.74 12.30
CA ILE A 45 6.19 16.86 12.61
C ILE A 45 6.10 16.44 14.09
N GLN A 46 6.04 15.14 14.32
CA GLN A 46 6.03 14.54 15.66
C GLN A 46 7.43 14.17 16.12
N SER A 47 8.26 13.65 15.21
CA SER A 47 9.66 13.34 15.44
C SER A 47 10.44 13.32 14.13
N GLN A 48 11.75 13.52 14.23
CA GLN A 48 12.66 13.45 13.09
C GLN A 48 14.00 12.87 13.54
N ASN A 49 14.46 11.82 12.86
CA ASN A 49 15.67 11.11 13.22
C ASN A 49 16.52 10.83 11.97
N LYS A 50 17.84 11.01 12.10
CA LYS A 50 18.78 10.56 11.08
C LYS A 50 18.89 9.04 11.13
N VAL A 51 18.72 8.37 9.97
CA VAL A 51 18.81 6.92 9.83
C VAL A 51 19.56 6.62 8.54
N PHE A 52 20.70 5.93 8.62
CA PHE A 52 21.62 5.73 7.50
C PHE A 52 21.93 7.06 6.79
N GLU A 53 21.89 7.09 5.45
CA GLU A 53 22.05 8.28 4.63
C GLU A 53 20.70 8.91 4.29
N GLY A 54 19.90 9.19 5.31
CA GLY A 54 18.57 9.77 5.15
C GLY A 54 17.96 10.22 6.47
N VAL A 55 16.70 10.64 6.40
CA VAL A 55 15.94 11.15 7.54
C VAL A 55 14.58 10.46 7.58
N LEU A 56 14.25 9.87 8.72
CA LEU A 56 12.91 9.35 9.02
C LEU A 56 12.13 10.41 9.79
N THR A 57 11.03 10.88 9.23
CA THR A 57 10.13 11.87 9.85
C THR A 57 8.77 11.25 10.10
N LYS A 58 8.29 11.35 11.35
CA LYS A 58 6.94 11.00 11.72
C LYS A 58 6.05 12.23 11.64
N TYR A 59 4.95 12.11 10.90
CA TYR A 59 3.95 13.16 10.74
C TYR A 59 2.62 12.75 11.35
N SER A 60 1.87 13.75 11.83
CA SER A 60 0.43 13.63 12.08
C SER A 60 -0.32 14.72 11.31
N PHE A 61 -1.59 14.46 11.00
CA PHE A 61 -2.49 15.38 10.32
C PHE A 61 -3.95 15.01 10.54
N ARG A 62 -4.86 15.95 10.30
CA ARG A 62 -6.30 15.68 10.32
C ARG A 62 -6.73 15.15 8.97
N SER A 63 -7.08 13.86 8.92
CA SER A 63 -7.52 13.20 7.70
C SER A 63 -8.97 13.52 7.39
N LYS A 64 -9.24 14.07 6.21
CA LYS A 64 -10.61 14.29 5.72
C LYS A 64 -11.28 12.98 5.34
N VAL A 65 -10.51 12.10 4.75
CA VAL A 65 -10.97 10.79 4.27
C VAL A 65 -11.35 9.88 5.43
N LEU A 66 -10.68 10.01 6.57
CA LEU A 66 -10.98 9.26 7.80
C LEU A 66 -11.88 10.07 8.74
N GLY A 67 -12.81 10.86 8.22
CA GLY A 67 -13.84 11.54 8.99
C GLY A 67 -13.32 12.63 9.94
N GLY A 68 -12.17 13.23 9.68
CA GLY A 68 -11.56 14.28 10.52
C GLY A 68 -10.73 13.73 11.68
N LEU A 69 -10.49 12.44 11.75
CA LEU A 69 -9.62 11.84 12.77
C LEU A 69 -8.16 12.21 12.54
N GLU A 70 -7.37 12.16 13.60
CA GLU A 70 -5.91 12.26 13.47
C GLU A 70 -5.37 11.00 12.80
N ALA A 71 -4.62 11.19 11.72
CA ALA A 71 -3.88 10.14 11.06
C ALA A 71 -2.38 10.38 11.23
N LYS A 72 -1.60 9.31 11.17
CA LYS A 72 -0.14 9.34 11.27
C LYS A 72 0.50 8.60 10.10
N MET A 73 1.70 9.04 9.74
CA MET A 73 2.55 8.33 8.79
C MET A 73 4.01 8.59 9.10
N ASN A 74 4.87 7.63 8.79
CA ASN A 74 6.31 7.85 8.71
C ASN A 74 6.72 8.05 7.25
N VAL A 75 7.69 8.94 7.02
CA VAL A 75 8.30 9.18 5.71
C VAL A 75 9.81 9.14 5.86
N PHE A 76 10.45 8.23 5.15
CA PHE A 76 11.89 8.21 4.98
C PHE A 76 12.26 8.97 3.71
N LEU A 77 13.24 9.88 3.82
CA LEU A 77 13.82 10.61 2.69
C LEU A 77 15.33 10.38 2.66
N PRO A 78 15.91 9.92 1.53
CA PRO A 78 17.36 9.86 1.37
C PRO A 78 17.96 11.29 1.33
N GLU A 79 19.24 11.45 1.67
CA GLU A 79 19.91 12.76 1.72
C GLU A 79 19.89 13.51 0.37
N SER A 80 19.78 12.80 -0.74
CA SER A 80 19.65 13.39 -2.07
C SER A 80 18.30 14.11 -2.31
N ALA A 81 17.27 13.79 -1.52
CA ALA A 81 15.95 14.39 -1.67
C ALA A 81 15.95 15.84 -1.15
N ASN A 82 15.67 16.80 -2.03
CA ASN A 82 15.56 18.20 -1.71
C ASN A 82 14.61 18.93 -2.68
N ALA A 83 14.34 20.22 -2.47
CA ALA A 83 13.39 20.98 -3.29
C ALA A 83 13.70 20.97 -4.79
N GLY A 84 14.99 20.84 -5.17
CA GLY A 84 15.44 20.75 -6.57
C GLY A 84 15.53 19.33 -7.12
N HIS A 85 15.43 18.33 -6.25
CA HIS A 85 15.57 16.92 -6.63
C HIS A 85 14.54 16.04 -5.91
N LYS A 86 13.44 15.76 -6.58
CA LYS A 86 12.40 14.85 -6.10
C LYS A 86 12.78 13.40 -6.40
N VAL A 87 12.67 12.54 -5.39
CA VAL A 87 13.00 11.10 -5.48
C VAL A 87 11.76 10.26 -5.70
N PRO A 88 11.87 9.05 -6.31
CA PRO A 88 10.77 8.10 -6.41
C PRO A 88 10.32 7.63 -5.03
N VAL A 89 9.12 7.04 -4.95
CA VAL A 89 8.52 6.61 -3.69
C VAL A 89 8.10 5.14 -3.71
N LEU A 90 8.32 4.49 -2.57
CA LEU A 90 7.74 3.20 -2.21
C LEU A 90 6.70 3.42 -1.11
N TYR A 91 5.47 2.95 -1.32
CA TYR A 91 4.46 2.89 -0.25
C TYR A 91 4.53 1.52 0.39
N PHE A 92 4.80 1.47 1.71
CA PHE A 92 4.75 0.22 2.47
C PHE A 92 3.45 0.12 3.25
N LEU A 93 2.70 -0.94 3.01
CA LEU A 93 1.46 -1.24 3.74
C LEU A 93 1.69 -2.32 4.78
N SER A 94 1.44 -2.00 6.05
CA SER A 94 1.63 -2.92 7.18
C SER A 94 0.48 -3.92 7.31
N GLY A 95 0.75 -5.03 8.01
CA GLY A 95 -0.21 -6.07 8.32
C GLY A 95 -1.14 -5.72 9.50
N LEU A 96 -2.00 -6.66 9.87
CA LEU A 96 -2.93 -6.55 11.00
C LEU A 96 -2.24 -6.12 12.29
N THR A 97 -2.93 -5.32 13.09
CA THR A 97 -2.52 -4.81 14.41
C THR A 97 -1.32 -3.85 14.39
N CYS A 98 -0.68 -3.66 13.25
CA CYS A 98 0.42 -2.72 13.10
C CYS A 98 -0.06 -1.26 13.06
N THR A 99 0.90 -0.37 13.27
CA THR A 99 0.80 1.08 13.03
C THR A 99 1.83 1.49 11.97
N GLU A 100 1.91 2.77 11.71
CA GLU A 100 2.95 3.39 10.88
C GLU A 100 4.39 3.11 11.38
N ASP A 101 4.54 2.77 12.67
CA ASP A 101 5.86 2.57 13.30
C ASP A 101 6.44 1.16 13.11
N ASN A 102 5.58 0.13 13.01
CA ASN A 102 6.05 -1.25 13.07
C ASN A 102 7.06 -1.59 11.97
N ALA A 103 6.73 -1.29 10.72
CA ALA A 103 7.63 -1.56 9.60
C ALA A 103 8.81 -0.58 9.56
N ALA A 104 8.59 0.69 9.90
CA ALA A 104 9.64 1.68 9.98
C ALA A 104 10.73 1.29 11.00
N GLN A 105 10.37 0.58 12.09
CA GLN A 105 11.33 0.14 13.11
C GLN A 105 11.93 -1.24 12.85
N LYS A 106 11.22 -2.14 12.14
CA LYS A 106 11.58 -3.56 12.05
C LYS A 106 11.90 -4.04 10.64
N GLY A 107 11.56 -3.25 9.61
CA GLY A 107 11.63 -3.69 8.21
C GLY A 107 13.03 -3.65 7.60
N HIS A 108 14.00 -2.98 8.24
CA HIS A 108 15.39 -2.86 7.76
C HIS A 108 15.53 -2.28 6.33
N PHE A 109 14.57 -1.48 5.88
CA PHE A 109 14.51 -0.97 4.50
C PHE A 109 15.43 0.21 4.22
N PHE A 110 15.87 0.94 5.25
CA PHE A 110 16.44 2.28 5.08
C PHE A 110 17.80 2.30 4.40
N GLU A 111 18.66 1.30 4.64
CA GLU A 111 19.96 1.20 3.98
C GLU A 111 19.77 1.03 2.47
N ALA A 112 18.94 0.09 2.06
CA ALA A 112 18.63 -0.14 0.66
C ALA A 112 17.94 1.08 0.01
N ALA A 113 16.98 1.69 0.71
CA ALA A 113 16.29 2.87 0.21
C ALA A 113 17.22 4.08 0.04
N ALA A 114 18.14 4.30 0.97
CA ALA A 114 19.16 5.36 0.86
C ALA A 114 20.07 5.12 -0.34
N LYS A 115 20.59 3.90 -0.49
CA LYS A 115 21.45 3.50 -1.61
C LYS A 115 20.78 3.67 -2.97
N GLU A 116 19.52 3.25 -3.09
CA GLU A 116 18.74 3.34 -4.32
C GLU A 116 18.05 4.71 -4.51
N GLN A 117 18.27 5.67 -3.59
CA GLN A 117 17.72 7.02 -3.65
C GLN A 117 16.18 7.04 -3.68
N LEU A 118 15.56 6.20 -2.84
CA LEU A 118 14.11 6.03 -2.76
C LEU A 118 13.56 6.62 -1.46
N ALA A 119 12.42 7.31 -1.54
CA ALA A 119 11.61 7.61 -0.37
C ALA A 119 10.76 6.39 -0.01
N ILE A 120 10.44 6.23 1.29
CA ILE A 120 9.45 5.25 1.74
C ILE A 120 8.39 5.95 2.58
N VAL A 121 7.13 5.67 2.30
CA VAL A 121 5.98 6.16 3.07
C VAL A 121 5.31 4.99 3.76
N PHE A 122 5.13 5.10 5.08
CA PHE A 122 4.50 4.10 5.94
C PHE A 122 3.23 4.70 6.55
N PRO A 123 2.04 4.48 5.98
CA PRO A 123 0.78 4.88 6.60
C PRO A 123 0.42 3.95 7.77
N ASP A 124 -0.50 4.40 8.64
CA ASP A 124 -1.17 3.53 9.60
C ASP A 124 -2.07 2.50 8.88
N THR A 125 -2.50 1.48 9.59
CA THR A 125 -3.29 0.35 9.07
C THR A 125 -4.81 0.53 9.20
N SER A 126 -5.22 1.49 10.00
CA SER A 126 -6.65 1.84 10.22
C SER A 126 -6.79 3.27 10.72
N PRO A 127 -7.99 3.84 10.71
CA PRO A 127 -8.32 4.97 11.59
C PRO A 127 -8.04 4.64 13.04
N ARG A 128 -7.81 5.66 13.86
CA ARG A 128 -7.67 5.53 15.32
C ARG A 128 -8.62 6.50 16.01
N GLY A 129 -9.36 6.00 17.03
CA GLY A 129 -10.25 6.83 17.83
C GLY A 129 -11.58 7.17 17.17
N ALA A 130 -12.09 6.35 16.28
CA ALA A 130 -13.43 6.48 15.72
C ALA A 130 -14.51 6.20 16.76
N ASN A 131 -14.18 5.38 17.77
CA ASN A 131 -15.07 4.98 18.87
C ASN A 131 -16.38 4.37 18.37
N ILE A 132 -16.30 3.55 17.32
CA ILE A 132 -17.44 2.79 16.81
C ILE A 132 -17.72 1.62 17.76
N PRO A 133 -18.98 1.38 18.18
CA PRO A 133 -19.30 0.18 18.95
C PRO A 133 -18.83 -1.10 18.25
N GLY A 134 -18.07 -1.93 18.97
CA GLY A 134 -17.46 -3.14 18.42
C GLY A 134 -16.11 -2.95 17.72
N GLU A 135 -15.57 -1.72 17.67
CA GLU A 135 -14.29 -1.42 17.00
C GLU A 135 -13.11 -2.15 17.65
N GLU A 136 -13.18 -2.41 18.94
CA GLU A 136 -12.11 -3.07 19.72
C GLU A 136 -12.44 -4.53 20.09
N ASP A 137 -13.52 -5.12 19.55
CA ASP A 137 -13.98 -6.46 19.96
C ASP A 137 -13.11 -7.59 19.40
N SER A 138 -12.33 -7.32 18.35
CA SER A 138 -11.55 -8.35 17.65
C SER A 138 -10.25 -7.78 17.09
N TRP A 139 -9.17 -8.54 17.21
CA TRP A 139 -7.85 -8.15 16.71
C TRP A 139 -7.77 -8.07 15.17
N ASP A 140 -8.67 -8.75 14.47
CA ASP A 140 -8.73 -8.86 13.01
C ASP A 140 -9.89 -8.07 12.37
N PHE A 141 -10.50 -7.15 13.14
CA PHE A 141 -11.56 -6.27 12.66
C PHE A 141 -11.61 -4.99 13.51
N GLY A 142 -11.81 -3.82 12.92
CA GLY A 142 -11.77 -2.54 13.61
C GLY A 142 -10.35 -1.95 13.69
N THR A 143 -9.95 -1.50 14.86
CA THR A 143 -8.64 -0.85 15.06
C THR A 143 -7.49 -1.76 14.69
N GLY A 144 -6.60 -1.27 13.83
CA GLY A 144 -5.47 -2.05 13.29
C GLY A 144 -5.83 -3.01 12.17
N ALA A 145 -7.08 -3.01 11.70
CA ALA A 145 -7.61 -3.95 10.72
C ALA A 145 -8.46 -3.27 9.63
N GLY A 146 -7.98 -2.16 9.07
CA GLY A 146 -8.69 -1.40 8.03
C GLY A 146 -8.67 -2.03 6.64
N PHE A 147 -7.88 -3.07 6.42
CA PHE A 147 -7.74 -3.87 5.19
C PHE A 147 -7.59 -3.08 3.90
N TYR A 148 -7.28 -1.79 4.00
CA TYR A 148 -7.09 -0.90 2.85
C TYR A 148 -8.30 -0.87 1.90
N VAL A 149 -9.51 -0.95 2.46
CA VAL A 149 -10.78 -0.78 1.75
C VAL A 149 -11.40 0.58 2.05
N ASN A 150 -12.41 0.97 1.25
CA ASN A 150 -13.35 2.03 1.64
C ASN A 150 -14.62 1.34 2.13
N ALA A 151 -14.94 1.49 3.39
CA ALA A 151 -16.16 0.94 3.96
C ALA A 151 -17.39 1.63 3.36
N THR A 152 -18.43 0.84 3.08
CA THR A 152 -19.73 1.33 2.58
C THR A 152 -20.87 1.06 3.56
N LYS A 153 -20.61 0.24 4.59
CA LYS A 153 -21.58 -0.13 5.62
C LYS A 153 -21.49 0.82 6.80
N GLU A 154 -22.63 1.32 7.27
CA GLU A 154 -22.69 2.10 8.50
C GLU A 154 -22.42 1.23 9.74
N PRO A 155 -21.76 1.78 10.77
CA PRO A 155 -21.23 3.15 10.88
C PRO A 155 -19.78 3.31 10.36
N TRP A 156 -19.20 2.27 9.76
CA TRP A 156 -17.80 2.21 9.34
C TRP A 156 -17.49 3.16 8.19
N ASN A 157 -18.44 3.39 7.28
CA ASN A 157 -18.29 4.19 6.06
C ASN A 157 -17.80 5.62 6.30
N LYS A 158 -18.02 6.16 7.49
CA LYS A 158 -17.58 7.51 7.85
C LYS A 158 -16.05 7.60 8.07
N TYR A 159 -15.45 6.52 8.55
CA TYR A 159 -14.08 6.54 9.05
C TYR A 159 -13.14 5.55 8.36
N TYR A 160 -13.63 4.36 7.99
CA TYR A 160 -12.80 3.25 7.49
C TYR A 160 -12.63 3.32 5.97
N ASN A 161 -11.91 4.37 5.51
CA ASN A 161 -11.69 4.64 4.09
C ASN A 161 -10.19 4.59 3.75
N MET A 162 -9.52 3.51 4.18
CA MET A 162 -8.07 3.36 4.06
C MET A 162 -7.59 3.27 2.61
N TYR A 163 -8.42 2.81 1.67
CA TYR A 163 -8.09 2.80 0.25
C TYR A 163 -7.85 4.22 -0.28
N ASP A 164 -8.80 5.12 -0.07
CA ASP A 164 -8.69 6.51 -0.51
C ASP A 164 -7.66 7.30 0.30
N HIS A 165 -7.48 6.95 1.57
CA HIS A 165 -6.46 7.54 2.42
C HIS A 165 -5.06 7.33 1.84
N VAL A 166 -4.70 6.10 1.51
CA VAL A 166 -3.37 5.76 0.96
C VAL A 166 -3.21 6.25 -0.47
N LEU A 167 -4.23 6.04 -1.31
CA LEU A 167 -4.12 6.27 -2.75
C LEU A 167 -4.26 7.73 -3.16
N LYS A 168 -5.07 8.50 -2.43
CA LYS A 168 -5.45 9.89 -2.81
C LYS A 168 -4.95 10.92 -1.80
N GLU A 169 -5.30 10.75 -0.52
CA GLU A 169 -5.05 11.78 0.49
C GLU A 169 -3.55 11.95 0.79
N ILE A 170 -2.83 10.86 1.04
CA ILE A 170 -1.39 10.92 1.34
C ILE A 170 -0.58 11.52 0.16
N PRO A 171 -0.74 11.09 -1.11
CA PRO A 171 -0.04 11.72 -2.23
C PRO A 171 -0.38 13.21 -2.40
N GLN A 172 -1.62 13.61 -2.16
CA GLN A 172 -2.02 15.03 -2.21
C GLN A 172 -1.33 15.84 -1.10
N LEU A 173 -1.25 15.30 0.12
CA LEU A 173 -0.51 15.92 1.23
C LEU A 173 0.98 16.08 0.92
N ILE A 174 1.63 15.01 0.43
CA ILE A 174 3.02 15.04 0.00
C ILE A 174 3.27 16.17 -1.00
N ALA A 175 2.37 16.32 -1.97
CA ALA A 175 2.48 17.34 -3.01
C ALA A 175 2.22 18.77 -2.45
N SER A 176 1.20 18.95 -1.60
CA SER A 176 0.82 20.24 -1.05
C SER A 176 1.84 20.77 -0.04
N GLU A 177 2.43 19.91 0.75
CA GLU A 177 3.48 20.24 1.73
C GLU A 177 4.89 20.28 1.11
N GLN A 178 4.99 20.10 -0.21
CA GLN A 178 6.23 20.17 -0.98
C GLN A 178 7.32 19.22 -0.48
N ILE A 179 6.94 18.06 0.07
CA ILE A 179 7.89 17.01 0.41
C ILE A 179 8.59 16.58 -0.89
N PRO A 180 9.93 16.46 -0.93
CA PRO A 180 10.69 16.23 -2.16
C PRO A 180 10.55 14.80 -2.71
N ILE A 181 9.32 14.39 -2.92
CA ILE A 181 8.90 13.08 -3.48
C ILE A 181 8.23 13.30 -4.83
N ASP A 182 8.60 12.49 -5.80
CA ASP A 182 7.91 12.39 -7.08
C ASP A 182 6.85 11.27 -7.03
N VAL A 183 5.62 11.64 -6.67
CA VAL A 183 4.50 10.70 -6.54
C VAL A 183 4.10 10.04 -7.88
N SER A 184 4.57 10.55 -9.03
CA SER A 184 4.35 9.93 -10.34
C SER A 184 5.28 8.73 -10.60
N ARG A 185 6.33 8.59 -9.80
CA ARG A 185 7.26 7.47 -9.83
C ARG A 185 7.09 6.62 -8.57
N ALA A 186 5.94 5.96 -8.47
CA ALA A 186 5.57 5.17 -7.30
C ALA A 186 5.61 3.67 -7.58
N SER A 187 5.99 2.89 -6.58
CA SER A 187 5.72 1.46 -6.45
C SER A 187 5.13 1.19 -5.07
N ILE A 188 4.50 0.05 -4.90
CA ILE A 188 3.82 -0.31 -3.65
C ILE A 188 4.25 -1.69 -3.20
N PHE A 189 4.42 -1.85 -1.89
CA PHE A 189 4.71 -3.14 -1.30
C PHE A 189 4.05 -3.27 0.07
N GLY A 190 3.91 -4.49 0.57
CA GLY A 190 3.25 -4.68 1.85
C GLY A 190 3.29 -6.10 2.36
N HIS A 191 2.94 -6.26 3.63
CA HIS A 191 2.94 -7.54 4.33
C HIS A 191 1.55 -7.92 4.79
N SER A 192 1.17 -9.20 4.62
CA SER A 192 -0.08 -9.78 5.12
C SER A 192 -1.32 -9.01 4.61
N MET A 193 -2.12 -8.44 5.51
CA MET A 193 -3.19 -7.49 5.18
C MET A 193 -2.69 -6.34 4.28
N GLY A 194 -1.48 -5.83 4.53
CA GLY A 194 -0.87 -4.80 3.69
C GLY A 194 -0.46 -5.29 2.32
N GLY A 195 -0.02 -6.55 2.22
CA GLY A 195 0.23 -7.22 0.93
C GLY A 195 -1.04 -7.36 0.09
N HIS A 196 -2.16 -7.69 0.74
CA HIS A 196 -3.50 -7.63 0.12
C HIS A 196 -3.81 -6.22 -0.41
N GLY A 197 -3.67 -5.19 0.43
CA GLY A 197 -3.90 -3.81 0.03
C GLY A 197 -3.03 -3.37 -1.15
N ALA A 198 -1.74 -3.72 -1.11
CA ALA A 198 -0.79 -3.40 -2.17
C ALA A 198 -1.18 -4.03 -3.52
N LEU A 199 -1.51 -5.32 -3.52
CA LEU A 199 -1.97 -6.03 -4.72
C LEU A 199 -3.24 -5.41 -5.28
N VAL A 200 -4.23 -5.13 -4.43
CA VAL A 200 -5.52 -4.54 -4.84
C VAL A 200 -5.32 -3.15 -5.45
N MET A 201 -4.56 -2.27 -4.80
CA MET A 201 -4.29 -0.92 -5.31
C MET A 201 -3.56 -0.97 -6.65
N TYR A 202 -2.53 -1.80 -6.79
CA TYR A 202 -1.79 -1.98 -8.03
C TYR A 202 -2.67 -2.47 -9.19
N LEU A 203 -3.52 -3.45 -8.95
CA LEU A 203 -4.36 -4.05 -9.98
C LEU A 203 -5.54 -3.16 -10.39
N ARG A 204 -6.10 -2.37 -9.47
CA ARG A 204 -7.20 -1.45 -9.76
C ARG A 204 -6.74 -0.17 -10.43
N GLU A 205 -5.65 0.40 -9.95
CA GLU A 205 -5.18 1.73 -10.37
C GLU A 205 -4.10 1.60 -11.44
N GLN A 206 -4.56 1.44 -12.66
CA GLN A 206 -3.68 1.31 -13.81
C GLN A 206 -2.76 2.52 -13.95
N ALA A 207 -1.48 2.28 -14.18
CA ALA A 207 -0.44 3.29 -14.34
C ALA A 207 -0.12 4.15 -13.10
N HIS A 208 -0.77 3.93 -11.96
CA HIS A 208 -0.42 4.65 -10.72
C HIS A 208 0.87 4.11 -10.09
N PHE A 209 1.00 2.79 -10.05
CA PHE A 209 2.19 2.11 -9.53
C PHE A 209 2.92 1.34 -10.64
N ARG A 210 4.25 1.37 -10.61
CA ARG A 210 5.11 0.66 -11.59
C ARG A 210 5.18 -0.83 -11.34
N SER A 211 5.22 -1.22 -10.07
CA SER A 211 5.32 -2.61 -9.62
C SER A 211 4.66 -2.80 -8.27
N VAL A 212 4.39 -4.05 -7.92
CA VAL A 212 3.95 -4.44 -6.60
C VAL A 212 4.76 -5.63 -6.09
N SER A 213 5.16 -5.56 -4.80
CA SER A 213 5.73 -6.68 -4.06
C SER A 213 4.88 -6.96 -2.83
N ALA A 214 4.47 -8.19 -2.63
CA ALA A 214 3.60 -8.56 -1.52
C ALA A 214 4.17 -9.76 -0.75
N PHE A 215 4.33 -9.60 0.56
CA PHE A 215 4.90 -10.61 1.45
C PHE A 215 3.80 -11.24 2.28
N ALA A 216 3.67 -12.56 2.20
CA ALA A 216 2.61 -13.34 2.84
C ALA A 216 1.19 -12.73 2.67
N PRO A 217 0.79 -12.26 1.46
CA PRO A 217 -0.45 -11.52 1.24
C PRO A 217 -1.69 -12.40 1.27
N ILE A 218 -2.85 -11.81 1.62
CA ILE A 218 -4.15 -12.42 1.38
C ILE A 218 -4.52 -12.18 -0.10
N CYS A 219 -4.33 -13.17 -0.97
CA CYS A 219 -4.46 -13.00 -2.42
C CYS A 219 -5.89 -13.18 -2.95
N HIS A 220 -6.70 -13.99 -2.26
CA HIS A 220 -8.06 -14.33 -2.67
C HIS A 220 -9.06 -14.22 -1.50
N PRO A 221 -9.27 -12.99 -0.97
CA PRO A 221 -10.07 -12.79 0.24
C PRO A 221 -11.53 -13.20 0.09
N THR A 222 -12.13 -13.15 -1.10
CA THR A 222 -13.50 -13.67 -1.30
C THR A 222 -13.62 -15.19 -1.12
N ASN A 223 -12.48 -15.89 -1.08
CA ASN A 223 -12.39 -17.35 -0.94
C ASN A 223 -11.76 -17.81 0.38
N CYS A 224 -11.64 -16.94 1.38
CA CYS A 224 -11.13 -17.30 2.71
C CYS A 224 -11.96 -16.66 3.82
N GLU A 225 -11.88 -17.23 5.04
CA GLU A 225 -12.71 -16.78 6.17
C GLU A 225 -12.39 -15.36 6.62
N THR A 226 -11.11 -14.99 6.66
CA THR A 226 -10.68 -13.62 7.01
C THR A 226 -11.28 -12.59 6.06
N GLY A 227 -11.25 -12.85 4.76
CA GLY A 227 -11.79 -11.94 3.76
C GLY A 227 -13.33 -11.87 3.79
N LYS A 228 -14.02 -12.98 4.03
CA LYS A 228 -15.49 -12.98 4.20
C LYS A 228 -15.90 -12.11 5.38
N LYS A 229 -15.27 -12.31 6.56
CA LYS A 229 -15.52 -11.51 7.76
C LYS A 229 -15.33 -10.01 7.50
N LEU A 230 -14.22 -9.66 6.86
CA LEU A 230 -13.89 -8.28 6.51
C LEU A 230 -14.96 -7.65 5.59
N PHE A 231 -15.32 -8.33 4.50
CA PHE A 231 -16.26 -7.79 3.52
C PHE A 231 -17.67 -7.68 4.06
N GLU A 232 -18.14 -8.68 4.80
CA GLU A 232 -19.44 -8.64 5.49
C GLU A 232 -19.49 -7.55 6.58
N GLY A 233 -18.34 -7.25 7.21
CA GLY A 233 -18.23 -6.21 8.23
C GLY A 233 -18.22 -4.79 7.65
N TYR A 234 -17.41 -4.53 6.62
CA TYR A 234 -17.19 -3.18 6.10
C TYR A 234 -18.03 -2.80 4.88
N LEU A 235 -18.48 -3.76 4.08
CA LEU A 235 -19.16 -3.49 2.81
C LEU A 235 -20.66 -3.80 2.89
N ALA A 236 -21.48 -2.90 2.37
CA ALA A 236 -22.93 -3.06 2.39
C ALA A 236 -23.40 -4.27 1.56
N GLY A 237 -22.76 -4.56 0.42
CA GLY A 237 -23.01 -5.73 -0.40
C GLY A 237 -22.15 -6.95 -0.03
N GLY A 238 -21.42 -6.89 1.11
CA GLY A 238 -20.63 -8.01 1.62
C GLY A 238 -19.61 -8.54 0.61
N ILE A 239 -19.58 -9.86 0.40
CA ILE A 239 -18.62 -10.54 -0.48
C ILE A 239 -18.75 -10.08 -1.95
N ASP A 240 -19.95 -9.76 -2.42
CA ASP A 240 -20.13 -9.31 -3.80
C ASP A 240 -19.43 -7.96 -4.06
N ASP A 241 -19.57 -7.01 -3.15
CA ASP A 241 -18.81 -5.76 -3.19
C ASP A 241 -17.32 -6.02 -2.94
N GLY A 242 -16.97 -7.05 -2.17
CA GLY A 242 -15.59 -7.46 -1.87
C GLY A 242 -14.78 -7.88 -3.10
N LYS A 243 -15.45 -8.33 -4.19
CA LYS A 243 -14.77 -8.72 -5.43
C LYS A 243 -13.91 -7.61 -6.04
N GLN A 244 -14.23 -6.35 -5.79
CA GLN A 244 -13.40 -5.20 -6.21
C GLN A 244 -12.14 -5.02 -5.35
N TYR A 245 -12.05 -5.71 -4.23
CA TYR A 245 -10.90 -5.73 -3.33
C TYR A 245 -10.25 -7.13 -3.25
N ASP A 246 -10.40 -7.94 -4.30
CA ASP A 246 -9.85 -9.28 -4.37
C ASP A 246 -8.84 -9.37 -5.53
N ALA A 247 -7.57 -9.57 -5.20
CA ALA A 247 -6.49 -9.53 -6.18
C ALA A 247 -6.63 -10.63 -7.24
N ALA A 248 -7.02 -11.86 -6.87
CA ALA A 248 -7.24 -12.95 -7.81
C ALA A 248 -8.42 -12.65 -8.75
N VAL A 249 -9.51 -12.09 -8.21
CA VAL A 249 -10.68 -11.69 -9.02
C VAL A 249 -10.32 -10.56 -9.97
N LEU A 250 -9.62 -9.53 -9.50
CA LEU A 250 -9.18 -8.40 -10.32
C LEU A 250 -8.27 -8.88 -11.45
N LEU A 251 -7.25 -9.68 -11.11
CA LEU A 251 -6.29 -10.20 -12.09
C LEU A 251 -6.96 -11.04 -13.16
N SER A 252 -7.95 -11.86 -12.78
CA SER A 252 -8.72 -12.72 -13.73
C SER A 252 -9.56 -11.94 -14.74
N LYS A 253 -9.78 -10.63 -14.51
CA LYS A 253 -10.59 -9.74 -15.37
C LYS A 253 -9.73 -8.75 -16.16
N LEU A 254 -8.41 -8.77 -16.00
CA LEU A 254 -7.55 -7.87 -16.76
C LEU A 254 -7.60 -8.23 -18.24
N GLU A 255 -7.45 -7.22 -19.08
CA GLU A 255 -7.25 -7.42 -20.51
C GLU A 255 -5.89 -8.09 -20.75
N SER A 256 -5.82 -9.03 -21.69
CA SER A 256 -4.60 -9.78 -21.99
C SER A 256 -3.42 -8.93 -22.45
N SER A 257 -3.70 -7.73 -22.96
CA SER A 257 -2.69 -6.74 -23.36
C SER A 257 -2.01 -6.02 -22.18
N ARG A 258 -2.62 -6.09 -20.97
CA ARG A 258 -2.07 -5.39 -19.79
C ARG A 258 -0.79 -6.07 -19.30
N GLN A 259 0.26 -5.29 -19.20
CA GLN A 259 1.49 -5.72 -18.55
C GLN A 259 1.39 -5.49 -17.04
N VAL A 260 1.76 -6.51 -16.27
CA VAL A 260 1.85 -6.43 -14.80
C VAL A 260 3.27 -6.75 -14.36
N ASP A 261 3.66 -6.27 -13.18
CA ASP A 261 4.94 -6.59 -12.54
C ASP A 261 4.63 -6.89 -11.06
N VAL A 262 4.47 -8.18 -10.77
CA VAL A 262 3.96 -8.68 -9.48
C VAL A 262 4.96 -9.66 -8.89
N LEU A 263 5.43 -9.38 -7.69
CA LEU A 263 6.21 -10.29 -6.86
C LEU A 263 5.42 -10.65 -5.62
N VAL A 264 5.33 -11.95 -5.33
CA VAL A 264 4.73 -12.46 -4.10
C VAL A 264 5.67 -13.46 -3.46
N ASP A 265 6.00 -13.24 -2.19
CA ASP A 265 6.76 -14.16 -1.36
C ASP A 265 5.92 -14.67 -0.20
N CYS A 266 5.97 -15.99 0.05
CA CYS A 266 5.22 -16.61 1.14
C CYS A 266 6.03 -17.76 1.76
N GLY A 267 6.03 -17.85 3.08
CA GLY A 267 6.66 -18.95 3.80
C GLY A 267 5.81 -20.21 3.80
N LEU A 268 6.41 -21.36 3.55
CA LEU A 268 5.72 -22.68 3.65
C LEU A 268 5.37 -23.04 5.10
N ASN A 269 6.10 -22.47 6.09
CA ASN A 269 5.81 -22.66 7.51
C ASN A 269 4.80 -21.64 8.07
N ASP A 270 4.33 -20.72 7.27
CA ASP A 270 3.29 -19.76 7.63
C ASP A 270 1.97 -20.47 7.98
N ASN A 271 1.43 -20.19 9.17
CA ASN A 271 0.18 -20.80 9.63
C ASN A 271 -1.03 -20.31 8.83
N PHE A 272 -1.05 -19.04 8.38
CA PHE A 272 -2.14 -18.52 7.54
C PHE A 272 -2.11 -19.15 6.14
N TYR A 273 -0.92 -19.44 5.61
CA TYR A 273 -0.78 -20.19 4.37
C TYR A 273 -1.32 -21.63 4.53
N LYS A 274 -0.90 -22.34 5.58
CA LYS A 274 -1.38 -23.70 5.89
C LYS A 274 -2.89 -23.76 6.10
N GLN A 275 -3.48 -22.70 6.67
CA GLN A 275 -4.93 -22.53 6.85
C GLN A 275 -5.66 -22.02 5.61
N LYS A 276 -4.97 -21.88 4.47
CA LYS A 276 -5.51 -21.38 3.21
C LYS A 276 -6.12 -19.98 3.29
N GLN A 277 -5.59 -19.13 4.17
CA GLN A 277 -6.01 -17.73 4.24
C GLN A 277 -5.28 -16.85 3.20
N LEU A 278 -4.06 -17.22 2.78
CA LEU A 278 -3.23 -16.42 1.88
C LEU A 278 -3.45 -16.73 0.39
N GLN A 279 -3.45 -17.98 -0.01
CA GLN A 279 -3.72 -18.49 -1.37
C GLN A 279 -2.91 -17.80 -2.49
N PRO A 280 -1.57 -17.68 -2.40
CA PRO A 280 -0.78 -16.94 -3.38
C PRO A 280 -0.83 -17.57 -4.78
N GLU A 281 -1.03 -18.88 -4.90
CA GLU A 281 -1.13 -19.63 -6.16
C GLU A 281 -2.32 -19.18 -7.02
N SER A 282 -3.38 -18.66 -6.37
CA SER A 282 -4.58 -18.14 -7.05
C SER A 282 -4.27 -17.00 -8.03
N LEU A 283 -3.18 -16.25 -7.81
CA LEU A 283 -2.76 -15.18 -8.72
C LEU A 283 -2.24 -15.73 -10.05
N VAL A 284 -1.46 -16.81 -10.02
CA VAL A 284 -0.95 -17.45 -11.25
C VAL A 284 -2.12 -18.04 -12.04
N GLU A 285 -3.06 -18.68 -11.37
CA GLU A 285 -4.28 -19.22 -11.99
C GLU A 285 -5.14 -18.12 -12.61
N ALA A 286 -5.32 -17.01 -11.88
CA ALA A 286 -6.06 -15.85 -12.36
C ALA A 286 -5.39 -15.21 -13.58
N GLY A 287 -4.05 -15.08 -13.59
CA GLY A 287 -3.27 -14.57 -14.72
C GLY A 287 -3.43 -15.44 -15.97
N LYS A 288 -3.37 -16.77 -15.82
CA LYS A 288 -3.62 -17.70 -16.92
C LYS A 288 -5.04 -17.54 -17.47
N LYS A 289 -6.05 -17.37 -16.60
CA LYS A 289 -7.44 -17.19 -16.99
C LYS A 289 -7.66 -15.90 -17.78
N SER A 290 -7.01 -14.80 -17.42
CA SER A 290 -7.12 -13.52 -18.14
C SER A 290 -6.29 -13.49 -19.43
N GLY A 291 -5.34 -14.43 -19.62
CA GLY A 291 -4.48 -14.50 -20.79
C GLY A 291 -3.33 -13.48 -20.78
N ILE A 292 -3.04 -12.84 -19.64
CA ILE A 292 -1.87 -11.95 -19.52
C ILE A 292 -0.57 -12.75 -19.46
N ASP A 293 0.56 -12.08 -19.70
CA ASP A 293 1.88 -12.69 -19.55
C ASP A 293 2.17 -13.01 -18.07
N THR A 294 2.05 -14.30 -17.72
CA THR A 294 2.30 -14.77 -16.35
C THR A 294 3.76 -14.84 -15.95
N ALA A 295 4.71 -14.69 -16.88
CA ALA A 295 6.14 -14.66 -16.56
C ALA A 295 6.51 -13.48 -15.65
N ARG A 296 5.67 -12.44 -15.62
CA ARG A 296 5.82 -11.26 -14.76
C ARG A 296 4.99 -11.34 -13.46
N ILE A 297 4.36 -12.46 -13.18
CA ILE A 297 3.72 -12.79 -11.92
C ILE A 297 4.60 -13.83 -11.23
N GLN A 298 5.48 -13.38 -10.37
CA GLN A 298 6.39 -14.25 -9.64
C GLN A 298 5.78 -14.56 -8.27
N VAL A 299 5.44 -15.82 -8.05
CA VAL A 299 5.03 -16.34 -6.74
C VAL A 299 6.11 -17.29 -6.27
N ARG A 300 6.78 -16.93 -5.18
CA ARG A 300 7.87 -17.70 -4.57
C ARG A 300 7.42 -18.24 -3.21
N LEU A 301 7.63 -19.53 -3.00
CA LEU A 301 7.33 -20.20 -1.72
C LEU A 301 8.64 -20.62 -1.08
N HIS A 302 8.87 -20.18 0.16
CA HIS A 302 10.14 -20.34 0.86
C HIS A 302 10.02 -21.39 1.98
N ASP A 303 10.84 -22.44 1.91
CA ASP A 303 10.88 -23.44 2.95
C ASP A 303 11.54 -22.89 4.22
N GLY A 304 10.99 -23.23 5.39
CA GLY A 304 11.49 -22.78 6.69
C GLY A 304 11.00 -21.40 7.13
N TYR A 305 10.39 -20.60 6.26
CA TYR A 305 9.89 -19.25 6.58
C TYR A 305 8.44 -19.30 7.09
N ASP A 306 8.17 -18.45 8.06
CA ASP A 306 6.85 -18.26 8.68
C ASP A 306 6.19 -16.93 8.27
N HIS A 307 5.16 -16.48 9.03
CA HIS A 307 4.44 -15.22 8.78
C HIS A 307 5.15 -13.97 9.30
N SER A 308 6.32 -14.08 9.92
CA SER A 308 6.95 -12.95 10.61
C SER A 308 7.58 -11.94 9.64
N CYS A 309 7.68 -10.68 10.11
CA CYS A 309 8.40 -9.63 9.38
C CYS A 309 9.91 -9.94 9.25
N THR A 310 10.48 -10.79 10.11
CA THR A 310 11.88 -11.24 10.04
C THR A 310 12.12 -12.06 8.76
N SER A 311 11.12 -12.84 8.34
CA SER A 311 11.16 -13.58 7.08
C SER A 311 11.28 -12.64 5.87
N ILE A 312 10.65 -11.45 5.93
CA ILE A 312 10.72 -10.44 4.87
C ILE A 312 12.11 -9.81 4.80
N ALA A 313 12.70 -9.48 5.96
CA ALA A 313 13.98 -8.77 6.02
C ALA A 313 15.15 -9.57 5.44
N ASN A 314 15.03 -10.89 5.33
CA ASN A 314 16.05 -11.75 4.73
C ASN A 314 15.95 -11.84 3.20
N GLU A 315 14.84 -11.36 2.60
CA GLU A 315 14.58 -11.40 1.15
C GLU A 315 14.81 -10.03 0.46
N LEU A 316 15.03 -8.97 1.27
CA LEU A 316 15.33 -7.61 0.82
C LEU A 316 16.82 -7.29 0.89
#